data_37d21c4acc4b35e6fd51eba73ea1785e
#
_entry.id   37d21c4acc4b35e6fd51eba73ea1785e
#
_cell.length_a   1.000
_cell.length_b   1.000
_cell.length_c   1.000
_cell.angle_alpha   90.00
_cell.angle_beta   90.00
_cell.angle_gamma   90.00
#
_symmetry.space_group_name_H-M   'P 1'
#
loop_
_entity.id
_entity.type
_entity.pdbx_description
1 polymer ?
#
loop_
_entity_poly.entity_id
_entity_poly.type
_entity_poly.pdbx_seq_one_letter_code
_entity_poly.pdbx_strand_id
1 'polypeptide(L)'
;MIRVLLKGPVLSKSGYGEHSRFVYRSLKQKPDKFDVFVYPTEWGKSSWILNENPETNQINLDILRTRNLLESGAQNTVEKPLFDVSLQVTIPNEFEFSARTNIGVTAGIETDRVSPEWIQKTNETQGLIVVSHHAKNGFEKTTYDASKGEEKFTLKTTVPIDVVGYPVKKLEPSSEVNSLAFDTKFNFLSICQWGPRKNVTATLRGFIEEFMDDADTGLILKTHRINNSLSDRWSLKADIDNVLAQYPNRKCKIYYLHGNMTEAELHTLYTHSDIHAYVTTTHGEGYGLPIFEAAYSGLPVIAPSWSGHVDFLYMPRETKTKNKKNLREAMFEKVKYEIAQVAPEAVWETVINADSQWCYVEPKSLKKSMRVVKQNYIAKKRKAEKLQKYLIEKYDCNKMYQKIQDSVVKLHENNLSTIVANLNKNVTHHVVGSLATASVRKEK
;
A
#
# COMPACT_ATOMS: atom_id res chain seq x y z
N MET A 1 -13.01 18.75 -19.02
CA MET A 1 -12.26 17.47 -18.91
C MET A 1 -10.93 17.81 -18.29
N ILE A 2 -10.52 17.12 -17.23
CA ILE A 2 -9.26 17.34 -16.51
C ILE A 2 -8.17 16.48 -17.17
N ARG A 3 -7.10 17.08 -17.66
CA ARG A 3 -5.93 16.36 -18.18
C ARG A 3 -5.07 15.86 -17.03
N VAL A 4 -4.98 14.54 -16.87
CA VAL A 4 -4.28 13.91 -15.75
C VAL A 4 -3.05 13.18 -16.25
N LEU A 5 -1.86 13.51 -15.70
CA LEU A 5 -0.65 12.72 -15.84
C LEU A 5 -0.55 11.74 -14.66
N LEU A 6 -0.72 10.46 -14.92
CA LEU A 6 -0.42 9.40 -13.97
C LEU A 6 1.03 8.96 -14.12
N LYS A 7 1.86 9.28 -13.13
CA LYS A 7 3.26 8.86 -13.06
C LYS A 7 3.39 7.75 -12.02
N GLY A 8 3.91 6.59 -12.42
CA GLY A 8 4.11 5.47 -11.51
C GLY A 8 4.42 4.15 -12.20
N PRO A 9 4.76 3.09 -11.44
CA PRO A 9 5.21 1.82 -11.98
C PRO A 9 4.05 0.92 -12.47
N VAL A 10 3.21 1.43 -13.36
CA VAL A 10 1.97 0.79 -13.84
C VAL A 10 2.17 -0.61 -14.42
N LEU A 11 3.36 -0.90 -14.98
CA LEU A 11 3.71 -2.20 -15.57
C LEU A 11 4.53 -3.09 -14.64
N SER A 12 4.76 -2.70 -13.38
CA SER A 12 5.49 -3.51 -12.40
C SER A 12 4.58 -4.50 -11.68
N LYS A 13 5.11 -5.71 -11.39
CA LYS A 13 4.48 -6.72 -10.51
C LYS A 13 4.79 -6.46 -9.03
N SER A 14 4.62 -5.23 -8.59
CA SER A 14 4.84 -4.79 -7.21
C SER A 14 3.56 -4.24 -6.59
N GLY A 15 3.57 -3.99 -5.26
CA GLY A 15 2.47 -3.31 -4.57
C GLY A 15 2.22 -1.90 -5.11
N TYR A 16 3.27 -1.16 -5.45
CA TYR A 16 3.14 0.15 -6.10
C TYR A 16 2.67 0.06 -7.55
N GLY A 17 3.03 -1.02 -8.27
CA GLY A 17 2.45 -1.30 -9.58
C GLY A 17 0.95 -1.53 -9.51
N GLU A 18 0.48 -2.31 -8.54
CA GLU A 18 -0.95 -2.48 -8.32
C GLU A 18 -1.64 -1.19 -7.88
N HIS A 19 -0.99 -0.38 -7.06
CA HIS A 19 -1.50 0.94 -6.67
C HIS A 19 -1.67 1.85 -7.89
N SER A 20 -0.68 1.89 -8.77
CA SER A 20 -0.74 2.66 -10.01
C SER A 20 -1.89 2.21 -10.93
N ARG A 21 -2.08 0.89 -11.09
CA ARG A 21 -3.21 0.35 -11.87
C ARG A 21 -4.56 0.62 -11.21
N PHE A 22 -4.64 0.56 -9.89
CA PHE A 22 -5.87 0.95 -9.17
C PHE A 22 -6.25 2.41 -9.45
N VAL A 23 -5.29 3.34 -9.35
CA VAL A 23 -5.52 4.76 -9.68
C VAL A 23 -5.89 4.91 -11.16
N TYR A 24 -5.18 4.23 -12.06
CA TYR A 24 -5.48 4.23 -13.50
C TYR A 24 -6.92 3.78 -13.79
N ARG A 25 -7.33 2.62 -13.27
CA ARG A 25 -8.70 2.08 -13.42
C ARG A 25 -9.75 3.06 -12.92
N SER A 26 -9.47 3.71 -11.79
CA SER A 26 -10.37 4.68 -11.18
C SER A 26 -10.65 5.88 -12.13
N LEU A 27 -9.61 6.41 -12.75
CA LEU A 27 -9.75 7.55 -13.67
C LEU A 27 -10.37 7.13 -15.00
N LYS A 28 -9.97 5.99 -15.56
CA LYS A 28 -10.50 5.47 -16.85
C LYS A 28 -11.99 5.11 -16.79
N GLN A 29 -12.55 4.92 -15.59
CA GLN A 29 -13.98 4.69 -15.40
C GLN A 29 -14.84 5.94 -15.70
N LYS A 30 -14.24 7.15 -15.74
CA LYS A 30 -14.91 8.43 -16.02
C LYS A 30 -14.19 9.17 -17.17
N PRO A 31 -14.26 8.63 -18.40
CA PRO A 31 -13.56 9.23 -19.55
C PRO A 31 -14.16 10.59 -19.99
N ASP A 32 -15.38 10.89 -19.59
CA ASP A 32 -16.03 12.20 -19.75
C ASP A 32 -15.42 13.28 -18.84
N LYS A 33 -14.84 12.89 -17.71
CA LYS A 33 -14.25 13.78 -16.71
C LYS A 33 -12.74 13.86 -16.77
N PHE A 34 -12.06 12.72 -17.02
CA PHE A 34 -10.60 12.61 -16.97
C PHE A 34 -10.03 12.19 -18.32
N ASP A 35 -9.07 12.97 -18.81
CA ASP A 35 -8.22 12.66 -19.95
C ASP A 35 -6.87 12.17 -19.43
N VAL A 36 -6.63 10.83 -19.43
CA VAL A 36 -5.53 10.20 -18.72
C VAL A 36 -4.33 9.99 -19.64
N PHE A 37 -3.18 10.49 -19.22
CA PHE A 37 -1.85 10.27 -19.77
C PHE A 37 -1.03 9.45 -18.78
N VAL A 38 -0.18 8.54 -19.25
CA VAL A 38 0.59 7.63 -18.38
C VAL A 38 2.08 7.79 -18.62
N TYR A 39 2.82 8.07 -17.56
CA TYR A 39 4.28 8.07 -17.54
C TYR A 39 4.77 6.91 -16.68
N PRO A 40 5.28 5.82 -17.29
CA PRO A 40 5.71 4.64 -16.55
C PRO A 40 7.04 4.90 -15.86
N THR A 41 7.15 4.42 -14.60
CA THR A 41 8.42 4.41 -13.85
C THR A 41 8.84 2.99 -13.54
N GLU A 42 10.11 2.78 -13.26
CA GLU A 42 10.61 1.52 -12.71
C GLU A 42 10.29 1.42 -11.22
N TRP A 43 10.30 0.20 -10.69
CA TRP A 43 10.17 -0.06 -9.25
C TRP A 43 11.24 -1.04 -8.79
N GLY A 44 12.40 -0.50 -8.50
CA GLY A 44 13.57 -1.28 -8.12
C GLY A 44 13.87 -2.39 -9.13
N LYS A 45 14.08 -3.61 -8.61
CA LYS A 45 14.35 -4.82 -9.43
C LYS A 45 13.13 -5.74 -9.57
N SER A 46 11.92 -5.23 -9.34
CA SER A 46 10.71 -6.04 -9.45
C SER A 46 10.42 -6.48 -10.88
N SER A 47 9.73 -7.63 -11.03
CA SER A 47 9.33 -8.14 -12.33
C SER A 47 8.33 -7.21 -13.03
N TRP A 48 8.39 -7.17 -14.34
CA TRP A 48 7.44 -6.47 -15.20
C TRP A 48 6.26 -7.37 -15.58
N ILE A 49 5.13 -6.77 -15.94
CA ILE A 49 4.02 -7.47 -16.58
C ILE A 49 4.40 -7.72 -18.03
N LEU A 50 4.47 -9.00 -18.41
CA LEU A 50 4.85 -9.43 -19.77
C LEU A 50 3.65 -9.89 -20.59
N ASN A 51 2.53 -10.18 -19.93
CA ASN A 51 1.36 -10.73 -20.60
C ASN A 51 0.49 -9.62 -21.17
N GLU A 52 0.15 -9.73 -22.44
CA GLU A 52 -0.83 -8.86 -23.07
C GLU A 52 -2.25 -9.21 -22.61
N ASN A 53 -2.98 -8.18 -22.28
CA ASN A 53 -4.41 -8.24 -21.99
C ASN A 53 -5.03 -6.85 -22.31
N PRO A 54 -6.36 -6.72 -22.36
CA PRO A 54 -7.00 -5.45 -22.70
C PRO A 54 -6.53 -4.26 -21.85
N GLU A 55 -6.27 -4.45 -20.54
CA GLU A 55 -5.81 -3.39 -19.65
C GLU A 55 -4.36 -2.99 -19.98
N THR A 56 -3.43 -3.94 -20.10
CA THR A 56 -2.03 -3.64 -20.42
C THR A 56 -1.88 -3.02 -21.80
N ASN A 57 -2.68 -3.43 -22.77
CA ASN A 57 -2.70 -2.83 -24.10
C ASN A 57 -3.18 -1.37 -24.04
N GLN A 58 -4.24 -1.10 -23.28
CA GLN A 58 -4.72 0.27 -23.10
C GLN A 58 -3.71 1.15 -22.37
N ILE A 59 -3.04 0.63 -21.33
CA ILE A 59 -1.95 1.33 -20.62
C ILE A 59 -0.83 1.68 -21.60
N ASN A 60 -0.41 0.75 -22.44
CA ASN A 60 0.64 0.98 -23.45
C ASN A 60 0.23 2.05 -24.47
N LEU A 61 -1.03 2.07 -24.92
CA LEU A 61 -1.54 3.15 -25.79
C LEU A 61 -1.49 4.51 -25.09
N ASP A 62 -1.88 4.60 -23.82
CA ASP A 62 -1.82 5.85 -23.06
C ASP A 62 -0.37 6.28 -22.77
N ILE A 63 0.58 5.35 -22.62
CA ILE A 63 2.04 5.62 -22.54
C ILE A 63 2.55 6.20 -23.87
N LEU A 64 2.23 5.57 -25.00
CA LEU A 64 2.63 6.07 -26.33
C LEU A 64 2.05 7.47 -26.61
N ARG A 65 0.81 7.69 -26.24
CA ARG A 65 0.16 9.00 -26.34
C ARG A 65 0.88 10.07 -25.52
N THR A 66 1.33 9.73 -24.31
CA THR A 66 2.11 10.62 -23.45
C THR A 66 3.45 10.95 -24.07
N ARG A 67 4.16 9.92 -24.56
CA ARG A 67 5.44 10.10 -25.25
C ARG A 67 5.30 11.04 -26.45
N ASN A 68 4.34 10.79 -27.33
CA ASN A 68 4.10 11.61 -28.52
C ASN A 68 3.81 13.09 -28.15
N LEU A 69 3.04 13.31 -27.07
CA LEU A 69 2.77 14.68 -26.59
C LEU A 69 4.06 15.37 -26.11
N LEU A 70 4.90 14.69 -25.35
CA LEU A 70 6.15 15.27 -24.84
C LEU A 70 7.20 15.46 -25.95
N GLU A 71 7.27 14.57 -26.93
CA GLU A 71 8.19 14.65 -28.08
C GLU A 71 7.75 15.67 -29.14
N SER A 72 6.49 16.12 -29.15
CA SER A 72 5.98 17.12 -30.09
C SER A 72 6.55 18.54 -29.90
N GLY A 73 7.48 18.72 -28.95
CA GLY A 73 8.06 20.02 -28.61
C GLY A 73 7.18 20.86 -27.66
N ALA A 74 6.06 20.32 -27.19
CA ALA A 74 5.25 20.96 -26.18
C ALA A 74 6.03 21.02 -24.84
N GLN A 75 6.30 22.24 -24.38
CA GLN A 75 7.02 22.44 -23.12
C GLN A 75 6.06 22.34 -21.94
N ASN A 76 6.41 21.51 -20.96
CA ASN A 76 5.71 21.45 -19.69
C ASN A 76 6.46 22.30 -18.65
N THR A 77 6.02 23.55 -18.48
CA THR A 77 6.63 24.49 -17.54
C THR A 77 5.66 24.88 -16.43
N VAL A 78 6.17 25.52 -15.39
CA VAL A 78 5.36 26.04 -14.28
C VAL A 78 4.32 27.04 -14.79
N GLU A 79 4.70 27.90 -15.76
CA GLU A 79 3.83 28.93 -16.34
C GLU A 79 2.79 28.35 -17.32
N LYS A 80 3.17 27.29 -18.04
CA LYS A 80 2.33 26.62 -19.04
C LYS A 80 2.36 25.11 -18.85
N PRO A 81 1.71 24.59 -17.80
CA PRO A 81 1.66 23.15 -17.58
C PRO A 81 0.80 22.46 -18.64
N LEU A 82 1.31 21.36 -19.20
CA LEU A 82 0.59 20.52 -20.17
C LEU A 82 -0.55 19.75 -19.53
N PHE A 83 -0.46 19.51 -18.23
CA PHE A 83 -1.43 18.74 -17.47
C PHE A 83 -2.06 19.60 -16.37
N ASP A 84 -3.33 19.38 -16.11
CA ASP A 84 -4.04 20.03 -15.02
C ASP A 84 -3.67 19.40 -13.67
N VAL A 85 -3.57 18.08 -13.65
CA VAL A 85 -3.25 17.29 -12.44
C VAL A 85 -2.17 16.28 -12.74
N SER A 86 -1.20 16.11 -11.84
CA SER A 86 -0.35 14.92 -11.78
C SER A 86 -0.70 14.08 -10.55
N LEU A 87 -0.80 12.76 -10.77
CA LEU A 87 -0.89 11.75 -9.71
C LEU A 87 0.38 10.93 -9.71
N GLN A 88 1.21 11.12 -8.69
CA GLN A 88 2.52 10.48 -8.61
C GLN A 88 2.46 9.33 -7.63
N VAL A 89 2.38 8.10 -8.16
CA VAL A 89 2.24 6.88 -7.37
C VAL A 89 3.62 6.30 -7.08
N THR A 90 4.26 6.83 -6.03
CA THR A 90 5.61 6.46 -5.63
C THR A 90 5.87 6.84 -4.16
N ILE A 91 7.12 6.68 -3.69
CA ILE A 91 7.56 7.19 -2.38
C ILE A 91 7.77 8.71 -2.46
N PRO A 92 7.48 9.46 -1.39
CA PRO A 92 7.45 10.92 -1.42
C PRO A 92 8.76 11.61 -1.84
N ASN A 93 9.91 11.04 -1.52
CA ASN A 93 11.21 11.61 -1.94
C ASN A 93 11.40 11.67 -3.47
N GLU A 94 10.55 10.99 -4.24
CA GLU A 94 10.53 11.02 -5.71
C GLU A 94 9.45 11.96 -6.28
N PHE A 95 8.69 12.68 -5.43
CA PHE A 95 7.70 13.64 -5.91
C PHE A 95 8.39 14.84 -6.58
N GLU A 96 7.82 15.27 -7.70
CA GLU A 96 8.33 16.38 -8.48
C GLU A 96 7.19 17.22 -9.06
N PHE A 97 7.53 18.43 -9.55
CA PHE A 97 6.60 19.26 -10.30
C PHE A 97 6.34 18.65 -11.69
N SER A 98 5.07 18.40 -12.02
CA SER A 98 4.68 17.79 -13.32
C SER A 98 3.37 18.35 -13.89
N ALA A 99 2.61 19.11 -13.11
CA ALA A 99 1.31 19.64 -13.53
C ALA A 99 0.95 20.90 -12.72
N ARG A 100 -0.18 21.52 -13.05
CA ARG A 100 -0.72 22.67 -12.29
C ARG A 100 -1.07 22.28 -10.85
N THR A 101 -1.59 21.08 -10.64
CA THR A 101 -1.86 20.50 -9.33
C THR A 101 -1.11 19.18 -9.22
N ASN A 102 -0.19 19.07 -8.27
CA ASN A 102 0.59 17.87 -8.05
C ASN A 102 0.09 17.16 -6.81
N ILE A 103 -0.34 15.92 -6.94
CA ILE A 103 -0.89 15.10 -5.87
C ILE A 103 0.01 13.88 -5.69
N GLY A 104 0.56 13.73 -4.48
CA GLY A 104 1.28 12.53 -4.11
C GLY A 104 0.30 11.38 -3.82
N VAL A 105 0.64 10.18 -4.27
CA VAL A 105 -0.11 8.96 -3.97
C VAL A 105 0.87 7.91 -3.47
N THR A 106 0.77 7.52 -2.20
CA THR A 106 1.76 6.64 -1.60
C THR A 106 1.13 5.58 -0.68
N ALA A 107 1.79 4.43 -0.59
CA ALA A 107 1.43 3.41 0.41
C ALA A 107 1.81 3.83 1.84
N GLY A 108 2.58 4.91 1.98
CA GLY A 108 3.13 5.36 3.26
C GLY A 108 4.28 4.48 3.73
N ILE A 109 4.59 4.59 5.01
CA ILE A 109 5.68 3.88 5.65
C ILE A 109 5.14 2.79 6.58
N GLU A 110 5.93 1.77 6.81
CA GLU A 110 5.60 0.64 7.68
C GLU A 110 6.07 0.83 9.13
N THR A 111 6.77 1.91 9.41
CA THR A 111 7.23 2.31 10.74
C THR A 111 6.28 3.32 11.39
N ASP A 112 6.59 3.77 12.59
CA ASP A 112 5.82 4.75 13.37
C ASP A 112 5.92 6.19 12.84
N ARG A 113 6.94 6.50 12.00
CA ARG A 113 7.23 7.84 11.48
C ARG A 113 7.75 7.82 10.04
N VAL A 114 7.59 8.92 9.34
CA VAL A 114 8.18 9.16 8.00
C VAL A 114 9.47 9.95 8.10
N SER A 115 10.33 9.90 7.07
CA SER A 115 11.57 10.68 7.06
C SER A 115 11.33 12.18 6.87
N PRO A 116 12.29 13.04 7.24
CA PRO A 116 12.20 14.49 7.00
C PRO A 116 12.02 14.82 5.51
N GLU A 117 12.72 14.12 4.63
CA GLU A 117 12.64 14.29 3.17
C GLU A 117 11.23 14.01 2.65
N TRP A 118 10.55 13.01 3.22
CA TRP A 118 9.18 12.70 2.85
C TRP A 118 8.22 13.84 3.20
N ILE A 119 8.41 14.48 4.36
CA ILE A 119 7.60 15.64 4.77
C ILE A 119 7.88 16.82 3.84
N GLN A 120 9.15 17.12 3.55
CA GLN A 120 9.53 18.21 2.67
C GLN A 120 8.91 18.05 1.28
N LYS A 121 9.11 16.89 0.66
CA LYS A 121 8.58 16.58 -0.67
C LYS A 121 7.05 16.53 -0.72
N THR A 122 6.42 16.03 0.32
CA THR A 122 4.96 16.06 0.43
C THR A 122 4.44 17.49 0.50
N ASN A 123 5.10 18.39 1.24
CA ASN A 123 4.71 19.79 1.35
C ASN A 123 4.91 20.60 0.05
N GLU A 124 5.70 20.10 -0.90
CA GLU A 124 5.81 20.67 -2.26
C GLU A 124 4.59 20.33 -3.14
N THR A 125 3.74 19.39 -2.72
CA THR A 125 2.51 19.01 -3.45
C THR A 125 1.29 19.77 -2.96
N GLN A 126 0.14 19.61 -3.61
CA GLN A 126 -1.12 20.22 -3.20
C GLN A 126 -2.00 19.26 -2.39
N GLY A 127 -1.55 18.03 -2.18
CA GLY A 127 -2.21 17.05 -1.34
C GLY A 127 -1.62 15.66 -1.47
N LEU A 128 -2.00 14.81 -0.53
CA LEU A 128 -1.53 13.43 -0.44
C LEU A 128 -2.71 12.47 -0.35
N ILE A 129 -2.68 11.39 -1.13
CA ILE A 129 -3.59 10.26 -1.00
C ILE A 129 -2.79 9.08 -0.46
N VAL A 130 -3.22 8.52 0.67
CA VAL A 130 -2.57 7.36 1.31
C VAL A 130 -3.55 6.20 1.45
N VAL A 131 -3.01 4.98 1.63
CA VAL A 131 -3.82 3.75 1.60
C VAL A 131 -4.44 3.37 2.95
N SER A 132 -3.97 3.95 4.06
CA SER A 132 -4.40 3.57 5.41
C SER A 132 -4.33 4.71 6.41
N HIS A 133 -5.05 4.58 7.51
CA HIS A 133 -4.93 5.52 8.64
C HIS A 133 -3.55 5.43 9.32
N HIS A 134 -2.89 4.28 9.27
CA HIS A 134 -1.50 4.15 9.74
C HIS A 134 -0.57 5.06 8.93
N ALA A 135 -0.64 4.99 7.59
CA ALA A 135 0.12 5.87 6.72
C ALA A 135 -0.20 7.35 6.97
N LYS A 136 -1.50 7.71 7.06
CA LYS A 136 -1.92 9.08 7.40
C LYS A 136 -1.34 9.55 8.73
N ASN A 137 -1.43 8.74 9.77
CA ASN A 137 -0.88 9.05 11.10
C ASN A 137 0.64 9.25 11.06
N GLY A 138 1.36 8.46 10.25
CA GLY A 138 2.80 8.61 10.05
C GLY A 138 3.16 10.01 9.56
N PHE A 139 2.42 10.56 8.60
CA PHE A 139 2.63 11.94 8.12
C PHE A 139 2.15 13.01 9.11
N GLU A 140 0.96 12.85 9.70
CA GLU A 140 0.37 13.88 10.56
C GLU A 140 1.05 14.03 11.92
N LYS A 141 1.59 12.92 12.47
CA LYS A 141 2.19 12.90 13.81
C LYS A 141 3.69 13.08 13.81
N THR A 142 4.36 12.89 12.68
CA THR A 142 5.80 13.07 12.59
C THR A 142 6.15 14.56 12.53
N THR A 143 7.05 14.96 13.40
CA THR A 143 7.63 16.31 13.42
C THR A 143 9.13 16.23 13.64
N TYR A 144 9.86 17.19 13.08
CA TYR A 144 11.31 17.35 13.27
C TYR A 144 11.63 18.80 13.58
N ASP A 145 12.59 19.01 14.46
CA ASP A 145 13.20 20.34 14.62
C ASP A 145 14.12 20.59 13.43
N ALA A 146 13.95 21.71 12.75
CA ALA A 146 14.69 22.09 11.57
C ALA A 146 15.17 23.55 11.66
N SER A 147 16.19 23.91 10.88
CA SER A 147 16.69 25.28 10.78
C SER A 147 16.97 25.66 9.35
N LYS A 148 16.74 26.95 9.01
CA LYS A 148 17.12 27.57 7.75
C LYS A 148 17.92 28.84 8.09
N GLY A 149 19.24 28.74 8.04
CA GLY A 149 20.12 29.76 8.62
C GLY A 149 19.94 29.80 10.14
N GLU A 150 19.65 30.98 10.69
CA GLU A 150 19.40 31.18 12.12
C GLU A 150 17.94 30.90 12.53
N GLU A 151 17.03 30.83 11.58
CA GLU A 151 15.60 30.59 11.84
C GLU A 151 15.35 29.11 12.16
N LYS A 152 14.81 28.84 13.35
CA LYS A 152 14.38 27.52 13.81
C LYS A 152 12.89 27.35 13.58
N PHE A 153 12.49 26.20 13.06
CA PHE A 153 11.08 25.87 12.84
C PHE A 153 10.82 24.36 13.03
N THR A 154 9.57 24.00 13.22
CA THR A 154 9.15 22.61 13.26
C THR A 154 8.71 22.16 11.87
N LEU A 155 9.44 21.20 11.28
CA LEU A 155 9.06 20.55 10.04
C LEU A 155 7.94 19.54 10.31
N LYS A 156 6.78 19.72 9.66
CA LYS A 156 5.61 18.85 9.72
C LYS A 156 4.87 18.87 8.39
N THR A 157 4.02 17.87 8.18
CA THR A 157 3.15 17.85 7.00
C THR A 157 2.05 18.93 7.11
N THR A 158 1.91 19.73 6.05
CA THR A 158 0.98 20.87 6.00
C THR A 158 -0.12 20.70 4.95
N VAL A 159 0.03 19.76 4.02
CA VAL A 159 -0.95 19.51 2.97
C VAL A 159 -2.08 18.58 3.43
N PRO A 160 -3.27 18.67 2.82
CA PRO A 160 -4.37 17.76 3.14
C PRO A 160 -4.03 16.31 2.75
N ILE A 161 -4.47 15.36 3.61
CA ILE A 161 -4.23 13.92 3.43
C ILE A 161 -5.56 13.18 3.39
N ASP A 162 -5.86 12.56 2.25
CA ASP A 162 -7.01 11.68 2.08
C ASP A 162 -6.59 10.19 2.22
N VAL A 163 -7.48 9.37 2.78
CA VAL A 163 -7.26 7.93 2.95
C VAL A 163 -8.16 7.15 2.01
N VAL A 164 -7.56 6.41 1.07
CA VAL A 164 -8.29 5.54 0.14
C VAL A 164 -7.64 4.16 0.11
N GLY A 165 -8.30 3.16 0.70
CA GLY A 165 -7.85 1.76 0.68
C GLY A 165 -8.08 1.11 -0.69
N TYR A 166 -7.49 -0.08 -0.88
CA TYR A 166 -7.64 -0.82 -2.13
C TYR A 166 -9.04 -1.45 -2.28
N PRO A 167 -9.51 -1.62 -3.53
CA PRO A 167 -10.75 -2.33 -3.80
C PRO A 167 -10.62 -3.85 -3.63
N VAL A 168 -11.71 -4.51 -3.30
CA VAL A 168 -11.84 -5.96 -3.44
C VAL A 168 -11.90 -6.31 -4.92
N LYS A 169 -11.14 -7.32 -5.34
CA LYS A 169 -11.16 -7.86 -6.70
C LYS A 169 -12.10 -9.05 -6.79
N LYS A 170 -12.86 -9.13 -7.88
CA LYS A 170 -13.65 -10.32 -8.25
C LYS A 170 -12.87 -11.05 -9.34
N LEU A 171 -12.36 -12.20 -9.02
CA LEU A 171 -11.51 -12.99 -9.90
C LEU A 171 -12.06 -14.42 -10.00
N GLU A 172 -12.00 -14.99 -11.19
CA GLU A 172 -12.32 -16.41 -11.39
C GLU A 172 -11.13 -17.27 -10.96
N PRO A 173 -11.37 -18.41 -10.29
CA PRO A 173 -10.31 -19.32 -9.89
C PRO A 173 -9.54 -19.92 -11.08
N SER A 174 -8.22 -20.08 -10.94
CA SER A 174 -7.37 -20.79 -11.87
C SER A 174 -7.50 -22.30 -11.67
N SER A 175 -7.78 -23.04 -12.75
CA SER A 175 -7.84 -24.50 -12.73
C SER A 175 -6.50 -25.15 -12.36
N GLU A 176 -5.38 -24.60 -12.83
CA GLU A 176 -4.03 -25.09 -12.53
C GLU A 176 -3.70 -25.05 -11.05
N VAL A 177 -3.94 -23.90 -10.40
CA VAL A 177 -3.69 -23.75 -8.97
C VAL A 177 -4.68 -24.55 -8.14
N ASN A 178 -5.94 -24.65 -8.59
CA ASN A 178 -6.95 -25.44 -7.90
C ASN A 178 -6.69 -26.97 -7.94
N SER A 179 -5.84 -27.42 -8.87
CA SER A 179 -5.40 -28.82 -8.96
C SER A 179 -4.18 -29.17 -8.11
N LEU A 180 -3.59 -28.20 -7.39
CA LEU A 180 -2.51 -28.47 -6.46
C LEU A 180 -3.02 -29.39 -5.33
N ALA A 181 -2.23 -30.42 -5.03
CA ALA A 181 -2.52 -31.33 -3.92
C ALA A 181 -1.47 -31.19 -2.83
N PHE A 182 -1.92 -31.18 -1.58
CA PHE A 182 -1.05 -31.12 -0.41
C PHE A 182 -1.26 -32.39 0.41
N ASP A 183 -0.17 -33.04 0.84
CA ASP A 183 -0.21 -34.28 1.64
C ASP A 183 -0.69 -34.06 3.07
N THR A 184 -1.03 -32.84 3.43
CA THR A 184 -1.40 -32.42 4.78
C THR A 184 -2.87 -32.02 4.86
N LYS A 185 -3.51 -32.29 6.00
CA LYS A 185 -4.95 -32.05 6.20
C LYS A 185 -5.27 -30.60 6.62
N PHE A 186 -4.29 -29.87 7.14
CA PHE A 186 -4.47 -28.48 7.57
C PHE A 186 -3.28 -27.64 7.15
N ASN A 187 -3.51 -26.64 6.31
CA ASN A 187 -2.43 -25.81 5.76
C ASN A 187 -2.62 -24.35 6.11
N PHE A 188 -1.51 -23.74 6.56
CA PHE A 188 -1.33 -22.31 6.66
C PHE A 188 -0.71 -21.77 5.37
N LEU A 189 -1.08 -20.56 4.98
CA LEU A 189 -0.55 -19.85 3.82
C LEU A 189 0.17 -18.58 4.28
N SER A 190 1.35 -18.33 3.73
CA SER A 190 2.05 -17.04 3.84
C SER A 190 2.49 -16.59 2.45
N ILE A 191 2.09 -15.39 2.04
CA ILE A 191 2.45 -14.78 0.75
C ILE A 191 3.16 -13.47 1.02
N CYS A 192 4.42 -13.33 0.57
CA CYS A 192 5.17 -12.09 0.75
C CYS A 192 6.43 -12.06 -0.13
N GLN A 193 7.00 -10.88 -0.30
CA GLN A 193 8.39 -10.75 -0.73
C GLN A 193 9.31 -11.00 0.47
N TRP A 194 10.32 -11.88 0.33
CA TRP A 194 11.27 -12.17 1.41
C TRP A 194 12.17 -10.97 1.66
N GLY A 195 12.11 -10.43 2.85
CA GLY A 195 12.93 -9.30 3.29
C GLY A 195 12.80 -9.08 4.80
N PRO A 196 13.69 -8.27 5.41
CA PRO A 196 13.73 -8.06 6.87
C PRO A 196 12.35 -7.69 7.42
N ARG A 197 11.66 -6.75 6.80
CA ARG A 197 10.33 -6.28 7.22
C ARG A 197 9.28 -7.37 7.30
N LYS A 198 9.29 -8.33 6.38
CA LYS A 198 8.27 -9.41 6.34
C LYS A 198 8.51 -10.51 7.36
N ASN A 199 9.73 -10.59 7.93
CA ASN A 199 10.10 -11.48 9.02
C ASN A 199 9.69 -12.95 8.78
N VAL A 200 9.86 -13.43 7.54
CA VAL A 200 9.42 -14.78 7.12
C VAL A 200 10.09 -15.89 7.91
N THR A 201 11.34 -15.68 8.31
CA THR A 201 12.09 -16.63 9.14
C THR A 201 11.39 -16.87 10.48
N ALA A 202 10.82 -15.84 11.11
CA ALA A 202 10.05 -16.01 12.35
C ALA A 202 8.74 -16.77 12.13
N THR A 203 8.05 -16.53 10.98
CA THR A 203 6.87 -17.32 10.59
C THR A 203 7.26 -18.80 10.43
N LEU A 204 8.33 -19.09 9.70
CA LEU A 204 8.78 -20.44 9.41
C LEU A 204 9.21 -21.19 10.69
N ARG A 205 10.06 -20.57 11.51
CA ARG A 205 10.50 -21.15 12.79
C ARG A 205 9.33 -21.37 13.74
N GLY A 206 8.50 -20.35 13.93
CA GLY A 206 7.34 -20.47 14.83
C GLY A 206 6.36 -21.55 14.40
N PHE A 207 6.16 -21.73 13.08
CA PHE A 207 5.35 -22.81 12.54
C PHE A 207 5.98 -24.20 12.84
N ILE A 208 7.27 -24.39 12.53
CA ILE A 208 7.95 -25.65 12.74
C ILE A 208 7.97 -26.03 14.24
N GLU A 209 8.31 -25.09 15.11
CA GLU A 209 8.36 -25.31 16.55
C GLU A 209 6.97 -25.65 17.14
N GLU A 210 5.90 -25.11 16.58
CA GLU A 210 4.53 -25.40 17.05
C GLU A 210 4.06 -26.77 16.58
N PHE A 211 4.36 -27.15 15.34
CA PHE A 211 3.84 -28.36 14.71
C PHE A 211 4.92 -29.41 14.43
N MET A 212 5.99 -29.39 15.19
CA MET A 212 7.17 -30.24 15.00
C MET A 212 6.81 -31.72 14.77
N ASP A 213 5.90 -32.26 15.58
CA ASP A 213 5.48 -33.66 15.57
C ASP A 213 4.18 -33.93 14.79
N ASP A 214 3.63 -32.93 14.10
CA ASP A 214 2.34 -33.02 13.45
C ASP A 214 2.50 -33.20 11.93
N ALA A 215 2.40 -34.45 11.45
CA ALA A 215 2.55 -34.78 10.04
C ALA A 215 1.35 -34.31 9.15
N ASP A 216 0.21 -33.99 9.77
CA ASP A 216 -1.00 -33.56 9.07
C ASP A 216 -1.07 -32.04 8.89
N THR A 217 -0.03 -31.28 9.30
CA THR A 217 -0.02 -29.81 9.20
C THR A 217 1.08 -29.31 8.29
N GLY A 218 0.72 -28.40 7.38
CA GLY A 218 1.60 -27.79 6.39
C GLY A 218 1.65 -26.27 6.47
N LEU A 219 2.77 -25.69 6.01
CA LEU A 219 2.93 -24.27 5.72
C LEU A 219 3.27 -24.09 4.24
N ILE A 220 2.43 -23.37 3.54
CA ILE A 220 2.64 -22.99 2.14
C ILE A 220 3.26 -21.60 2.12
N LEU A 221 4.52 -21.52 1.67
CA LEU A 221 5.26 -20.28 1.50
C LEU A 221 5.26 -19.89 0.03
N LYS A 222 4.43 -18.94 -0.36
CA LYS A 222 4.52 -18.29 -1.67
C LYS A 222 5.38 -17.04 -1.55
N THR A 223 6.64 -17.13 -1.96
CA THR A 223 7.60 -16.06 -1.72
C THR A 223 8.66 -15.96 -2.82
N HIS A 224 9.21 -14.77 -2.99
CA HIS A 224 10.38 -14.44 -3.80
C HIS A 224 11.15 -13.32 -3.09
N ARG A 225 12.40 -13.10 -3.47
CA ARG A 225 13.24 -12.04 -2.89
C ARG A 225 13.27 -10.80 -3.78
N ILE A 226 13.50 -10.99 -5.07
CA ILE A 226 13.72 -9.89 -6.02
C ILE A 226 12.71 -9.95 -7.18
N ASN A 227 12.89 -10.89 -8.12
CA ASN A 227 12.23 -10.85 -9.43
C ASN A 227 11.71 -12.19 -9.93
N ASN A 228 11.60 -13.18 -9.07
CA ASN A 228 11.15 -14.53 -9.42
C ASN A 228 12.03 -15.28 -10.48
N SER A 229 13.29 -14.88 -10.67
CA SER A 229 14.23 -15.59 -11.54
C SER A 229 14.69 -16.92 -10.94
N LEU A 230 15.35 -17.75 -11.74
CA LEU A 230 15.93 -19.01 -11.26
C LEU A 230 16.98 -18.78 -10.18
N SER A 231 17.84 -17.76 -10.32
CA SER A 231 18.82 -17.40 -9.30
C SER A 231 18.17 -16.95 -7.99
N ASP A 232 17.07 -16.19 -8.07
CA ASP A 232 16.26 -15.80 -6.91
C ASP A 232 15.68 -17.02 -6.20
N ARG A 233 15.14 -17.98 -6.97
CA ARG A 233 14.62 -19.26 -6.45
C ARG A 233 15.69 -20.07 -5.72
N TRP A 234 16.88 -20.20 -6.31
CA TRP A 234 17.96 -20.99 -5.74
C TRP A 234 18.48 -20.36 -4.45
N SER A 235 18.75 -19.06 -4.46
CA SER A 235 19.19 -18.32 -3.28
C SER A 235 18.20 -18.45 -2.13
N LEU A 236 16.93 -18.26 -2.41
CA LEU A 236 15.88 -18.30 -1.39
C LEU A 236 15.64 -19.71 -0.86
N LYS A 237 15.71 -20.72 -1.75
CA LYS A 237 15.64 -22.13 -1.36
C LYS A 237 16.77 -22.49 -0.37
N ALA A 238 17.99 -22.02 -0.60
CA ALA A 238 19.11 -22.25 0.29
C ALA A 238 18.84 -21.66 1.70
N ASP A 239 18.26 -20.46 1.79
CA ASP A 239 17.91 -19.87 3.10
C ASP A 239 16.81 -20.67 3.81
N ILE A 240 15.82 -21.15 3.08
CA ILE A 240 14.78 -22.02 3.65
C ILE A 240 15.42 -23.32 4.14
N ASP A 241 16.25 -23.98 3.33
CA ASP A 241 16.94 -25.22 3.67
C ASP A 241 17.83 -25.05 4.92
N ASN A 242 18.53 -23.91 5.07
CA ASN A 242 19.31 -23.58 6.25
C ASN A 242 18.47 -23.50 7.53
N VAL A 243 17.24 -22.97 7.44
CA VAL A 243 16.31 -23.00 8.57
C VAL A 243 15.84 -24.44 8.83
N LEU A 244 15.46 -25.18 7.79
CA LEU A 244 14.95 -26.56 7.92
C LEU A 244 15.99 -27.53 8.48
N ALA A 245 17.28 -27.33 8.21
CA ALA A 245 18.39 -28.13 8.73
C ALA A 245 18.51 -28.06 10.26
N GLN A 246 17.99 -27.00 10.89
CA GLN A 246 17.93 -26.86 12.35
C GLN A 246 16.85 -27.75 12.99
N TYR A 247 15.94 -28.31 12.18
CA TYR A 247 14.81 -29.14 12.62
C TYR A 247 14.73 -30.47 11.83
N PRO A 248 15.74 -31.33 11.91
CA PRO A 248 15.85 -32.53 11.05
C PRO A 248 14.73 -33.56 11.30
N ASN A 249 14.18 -33.61 12.52
CA ASN A 249 13.17 -34.58 12.93
C ASN A 249 11.72 -34.06 12.78
N ARG A 250 11.52 -32.90 12.14
CA ARG A 250 10.16 -32.35 11.95
C ARG A 250 9.30 -33.28 11.11
N LYS A 251 8.05 -33.46 11.50
CA LYS A 251 7.03 -34.20 10.73
C LYS A 251 6.15 -33.27 9.91
N CYS A 252 5.95 -32.01 10.38
CA CYS A 252 5.17 -31.00 9.63
C CYS A 252 5.83 -30.69 8.27
N LYS A 253 5.00 -30.29 7.30
CA LYS A 253 5.44 -30.06 5.92
C LYS A 253 5.61 -28.59 5.60
N ILE A 254 6.61 -28.27 4.79
CA ILE A 254 6.83 -26.93 4.22
C ILE A 254 6.74 -27.05 2.69
N TYR A 255 5.82 -26.33 2.09
CA TYR A 255 5.63 -26.24 0.65
C TYR A 255 6.14 -24.90 0.17
N TYR A 256 7.13 -24.88 -0.70
CA TYR A 256 7.72 -23.67 -1.23
C TYR A 256 7.23 -23.43 -2.66
N LEU A 257 6.47 -22.35 -2.85
CA LEU A 257 5.99 -21.88 -4.13
C LEU A 257 6.77 -20.65 -4.58
N HIS A 258 7.39 -20.73 -5.75
CA HIS A 258 8.17 -19.64 -6.33
C HIS A 258 7.76 -19.42 -7.79
N GLY A 259 7.96 -18.22 -8.29
CA GLY A 259 7.64 -17.84 -9.65
C GLY A 259 6.54 -16.79 -9.72
N ASN A 260 6.35 -16.23 -10.90
CA ASN A 260 5.28 -15.29 -11.15
C ASN A 260 3.92 -16.02 -11.18
N MET A 261 2.94 -15.43 -10.56
CA MET A 261 1.55 -15.83 -10.63
C MET A 261 0.71 -14.68 -11.18
N THR A 262 -0.35 -15.02 -11.88
CA THR A 262 -1.41 -14.09 -12.25
C THR A 262 -2.25 -13.73 -11.01
N GLU A 263 -3.09 -12.71 -11.12
CA GLU A 263 -4.01 -12.34 -10.04
C GLU A 263 -5.02 -13.45 -9.74
N ALA A 264 -5.51 -14.16 -10.80
CA ALA A 264 -6.41 -15.29 -10.65
C ALA A 264 -5.75 -16.48 -9.95
N GLU A 265 -4.49 -16.79 -10.28
CA GLU A 265 -3.73 -17.86 -9.60
C GLU A 265 -3.46 -17.52 -8.12
N LEU A 266 -3.09 -16.28 -7.80
CA LEU A 266 -2.93 -15.85 -6.43
C LEU A 266 -4.25 -15.90 -5.65
N HIS A 267 -5.35 -15.44 -6.28
CA HIS A 267 -6.67 -15.51 -5.67
C HIS A 267 -7.07 -16.96 -5.36
N THR A 268 -6.74 -17.88 -6.27
CA THR A 268 -7.03 -19.31 -6.09
C THR A 268 -6.28 -19.90 -4.89
N LEU A 269 -5.06 -19.47 -4.60
CA LEU A 269 -4.38 -19.89 -3.36
C LEU A 269 -5.16 -19.47 -2.10
N TYR A 270 -5.73 -18.27 -2.09
CA TYR A 270 -6.53 -17.82 -0.94
C TYR A 270 -7.88 -18.53 -0.80
N THR A 271 -8.42 -19.10 -1.88
CA THR A 271 -9.71 -19.79 -1.91
C THR A 271 -9.59 -21.30 -2.03
N HIS A 272 -8.37 -21.85 -2.08
CA HIS A 272 -8.10 -23.28 -2.24
C HIS A 272 -8.66 -24.09 -1.06
N SER A 273 -9.32 -25.22 -1.35
CA SER A 273 -9.98 -26.08 -0.35
C SER A 273 -9.05 -26.56 0.76
N ASP A 274 -7.80 -26.85 0.42
CA ASP A 274 -6.80 -27.38 1.34
C ASP A 274 -6.02 -26.29 2.09
N ILE A 275 -6.33 -25.01 1.87
CA ILE A 275 -5.70 -23.88 2.56
C ILE A 275 -6.68 -23.29 3.58
N HIS A 276 -6.28 -23.30 4.86
CA HIS A 276 -7.20 -23.08 5.98
C HIS A 276 -7.02 -21.75 6.69
N ALA A 277 -5.81 -21.18 6.72
CA ALA A 277 -5.55 -19.91 7.38
C ALA A 277 -4.35 -19.18 6.76
N TYR A 278 -4.37 -17.87 6.80
CA TYR A 278 -3.24 -17.01 6.45
C TYR A 278 -2.47 -16.59 7.69
N VAL A 279 -1.13 -16.65 7.65
CA VAL A 279 -0.26 -16.26 8.77
C VAL A 279 0.85 -15.32 8.31
N THR A 280 1.12 -14.29 9.11
CA THR A 280 2.23 -13.36 8.90
C THR A 280 2.79 -12.83 10.21
N THR A 281 4.10 -12.61 10.23
CA THR A 281 4.84 -11.95 11.33
C THR A 281 5.45 -10.64 10.89
N THR A 282 4.88 -9.99 9.86
CA THR A 282 5.38 -8.72 9.33
C THR A 282 5.58 -7.70 10.45
N HIS A 283 6.68 -6.95 10.38
CA HIS A 283 6.95 -5.86 11.32
C HIS A 283 6.08 -4.63 11.08
N GLY A 284 5.52 -4.49 9.87
CA GLY A 284 4.61 -3.42 9.48
C GLY A 284 4.19 -3.50 8.03
N GLU A 285 3.05 -2.89 7.72
CA GLU A 285 2.49 -2.78 6.38
C GLU A 285 1.92 -1.37 6.17
N GLY A 286 2.21 -0.77 5.02
CA GLY A 286 1.48 0.43 4.61
C GLY A 286 -0.01 0.15 4.45
N TYR A 287 -0.35 -0.98 3.80
CA TYR A 287 -1.71 -1.53 3.72
C TYR A 287 -1.75 -3.03 4.05
N GLY A 288 -0.93 -3.84 3.38
CA GLY A 288 -0.88 -5.29 3.53
C GLY A 288 -1.78 -6.01 2.52
N LEU A 289 -1.53 -5.83 1.21
CA LEU A 289 -2.34 -6.44 0.15
C LEU A 289 -2.55 -7.96 0.33
N PRO A 290 -1.51 -8.79 0.61
CA PRO A 290 -1.73 -10.22 0.82
C PRO A 290 -2.62 -10.53 2.02
N ILE A 291 -2.58 -9.72 3.08
CA ILE A 291 -3.44 -9.86 4.25
C ILE A 291 -4.89 -9.47 3.89
N PHE A 292 -5.05 -8.41 3.09
CA PHE A 292 -6.36 -7.97 2.61
C PHE A 292 -6.99 -9.00 1.69
N GLU A 293 -6.21 -9.55 0.76
CA GLU A 293 -6.63 -10.60 -0.16
C GLU A 293 -7.08 -11.87 0.59
N ALA A 294 -6.31 -12.32 1.58
CA ALA A 294 -6.71 -13.42 2.45
C ALA A 294 -8.02 -13.11 3.20
N ALA A 295 -8.17 -11.91 3.75
CA ALA A 295 -9.34 -11.51 4.51
C ALA A 295 -10.61 -11.46 3.65
N TYR A 296 -10.56 -10.83 2.46
CA TYR A 296 -11.74 -10.78 1.59
C TYR A 296 -12.02 -12.09 0.84
N SER A 297 -11.06 -13.03 0.84
CA SER A 297 -11.27 -14.41 0.38
C SER A 297 -11.84 -15.32 1.47
N GLY A 298 -12.06 -14.79 2.69
CA GLY A 298 -12.68 -15.52 3.78
C GLY A 298 -11.74 -16.50 4.49
N LEU A 299 -10.40 -16.30 4.38
CA LEU A 299 -9.43 -17.04 5.19
C LEU A 299 -9.33 -16.44 6.60
N PRO A 300 -9.28 -17.26 7.65
CA PRO A 300 -8.83 -16.85 8.96
C PRO A 300 -7.42 -16.25 8.89
N VAL A 301 -7.25 -15.02 9.37
CA VAL A 301 -5.96 -14.30 9.37
C VAL A 301 -5.33 -14.35 10.75
N ILE A 302 -4.02 -14.62 10.81
CA ILE A 302 -3.16 -14.55 11.99
C ILE A 302 -2.10 -13.49 11.74
N ALA A 303 -2.14 -12.40 12.50
CA ALA A 303 -1.26 -11.24 12.28
C ALA A 303 -1.06 -10.41 13.56
N PRO A 304 0.01 -9.60 13.68
CA PRO A 304 0.11 -8.58 14.71
C PRO A 304 -0.97 -7.52 14.52
N SER A 305 -1.46 -6.94 15.62
CA SER A 305 -2.50 -5.90 15.58
C SER A 305 -1.90 -4.50 15.47
N TRP A 306 -1.05 -4.28 14.47
CA TRP A 306 -0.32 -3.02 14.27
C TRP A 306 -0.15 -2.70 12.80
N SER A 307 -0.11 -1.42 12.43
CA SER A 307 0.07 -0.85 11.09
C SER A 307 -1.14 -0.91 10.15
N GLY A 308 -0.95 -0.73 8.84
CA GLY A 308 -2.03 -0.43 7.89
C GLY A 308 -3.13 -1.49 7.77
N HIS A 309 -2.81 -2.76 7.96
CA HIS A 309 -3.81 -3.84 7.86
C HIS A 309 -4.86 -3.84 8.99
N VAL A 310 -4.66 -3.06 10.03
CA VAL A 310 -5.65 -2.89 11.11
C VAL A 310 -6.92 -2.22 10.60
N ASP A 311 -6.83 -1.43 9.52
CA ASP A 311 -7.98 -0.69 8.97
C ASP A 311 -9.10 -1.60 8.47
N PHE A 312 -8.74 -2.78 7.97
CA PHE A 312 -9.70 -3.71 7.39
C PHE A 312 -9.90 -5.00 8.21
N LEU A 313 -9.02 -5.31 9.18
CA LEU A 313 -9.17 -6.48 10.03
C LEU A 313 -10.09 -6.26 11.25
N TYR A 314 -10.62 -5.06 11.40
CA TYR A 314 -11.61 -4.73 12.42
C TYR A 314 -12.93 -4.32 11.79
N MET A 315 -14.02 -4.81 12.36
CA MET A 315 -15.39 -4.40 12.04
C MET A 315 -15.99 -3.52 13.14
N PRO A 316 -16.92 -2.60 12.79
CA PRO A 316 -17.76 -1.96 13.80
C PRO A 316 -18.51 -3.02 14.61
N ARG A 317 -18.52 -2.87 15.93
CA ARG A 317 -19.32 -3.75 16.79
C ARG A 317 -20.74 -3.21 16.87
N GLU A 318 -21.71 -4.03 16.53
CA GLU A 318 -23.13 -3.72 16.78
C GLU A 318 -23.36 -3.62 18.29
N THR A 319 -23.78 -2.46 18.76
CA THR A 319 -24.12 -2.24 20.16
C THR A 319 -25.56 -1.77 20.27
N LYS A 320 -26.33 -2.42 21.14
CA LYS A 320 -27.72 -2.04 21.43
C LYS A 320 -27.85 -0.72 22.21
N THR A 321 -26.77 -0.18 22.73
CA THR A 321 -26.74 1.04 23.55
C THR A 321 -26.15 2.22 22.78
N LYS A 322 -26.88 3.33 22.71
CA LYS A 322 -26.51 4.58 21.99
C LYS A 322 -25.15 5.20 22.41
N ASN A 323 -24.65 4.89 23.59
CA ASN A 323 -23.44 5.50 24.15
C ASN A 323 -22.11 4.78 23.81
N LYS A 324 -22.13 3.72 22.96
CA LYS A 324 -20.91 2.96 22.57
C LYS A 324 -20.68 2.98 21.06
N LYS A 325 -20.81 4.13 20.43
CA LYS A 325 -20.84 4.29 18.96
C LYS A 325 -19.55 3.93 18.21
N ASN A 326 -18.41 3.67 18.85
CA ASN A 326 -17.13 3.48 18.15
C ASN A 326 -16.36 2.21 18.54
N LEU A 327 -17.04 1.20 19.10
CA LEU A 327 -16.37 -0.05 19.40
C LEU A 327 -16.11 -0.85 18.13
N ARG A 328 -14.86 -1.30 17.98
CA ARG A 328 -14.44 -2.17 16.86
C ARG A 328 -14.12 -3.57 17.42
N GLU A 329 -14.52 -4.60 16.70
CA GLU A 329 -14.20 -5.99 16.99
C GLU A 329 -13.10 -6.48 16.05
N ALA A 330 -12.06 -7.10 16.62
CA ALA A 330 -11.03 -7.76 15.83
C ALA A 330 -11.62 -9.01 15.17
N MET A 331 -11.53 -9.10 13.85
CA MET A 331 -12.05 -10.21 13.05
C MET A 331 -10.98 -11.23 12.67
N PHE A 332 -9.81 -11.16 13.27
CA PHE A 332 -8.64 -11.99 13.02
C PHE A 332 -8.06 -12.52 14.33
N GLU A 333 -7.12 -13.46 14.27
CA GLU A 333 -6.36 -13.91 15.43
C GLU A 333 -5.15 -13.02 15.65
N LYS A 334 -5.11 -12.36 16.81
CA LYS A 334 -4.06 -11.39 17.13
C LYS A 334 -2.84 -12.07 17.69
N VAL A 335 -1.68 -11.79 17.09
CA VAL A 335 -0.39 -12.11 17.69
C VAL A 335 0.04 -10.93 18.56
N LYS A 336 0.48 -11.20 19.80
CA LYS A 336 1.07 -10.20 20.67
C LYS A 336 2.41 -9.74 20.10
N TYR A 337 2.73 -8.48 20.33
CA TYR A 337 3.95 -7.84 19.84
C TYR A 337 4.41 -6.76 20.82
N GLU A 338 5.65 -6.36 20.67
CA GLU A 338 6.22 -5.14 21.25
C GLU A 338 6.63 -4.18 20.14
N ILE A 339 6.68 -2.89 20.44
CA ILE A 339 7.21 -1.87 19.53
C ILE A 339 8.66 -1.61 19.95
N ALA A 340 9.57 -1.76 18.99
CA ALA A 340 10.97 -1.52 19.20
C ALA A 340 11.62 -0.91 17.95
N GLN A 341 12.83 -0.44 18.10
CA GLN A 341 13.61 0.19 17.03
C GLN A 341 13.82 -0.77 15.87
N VAL A 342 13.80 -0.20 14.67
CA VAL A 342 14.08 -0.92 13.42
C VAL A 342 15.47 -1.53 13.47
N ALA A 343 15.59 -2.80 13.06
CA ALA A 343 16.87 -3.49 12.99
C ALA A 343 17.81 -2.80 11.98
N PRO A 344 19.13 -2.70 12.25
CA PRO A 344 20.06 -1.97 11.40
C PRO A 344 20.05 -2.39 9.93
N GLU A 345 19.86 -3.70 9.67
CA GLU A 345 19.80 -4.25 8.32
C GLU A 345 18.52 -3.84 7.51
N ALA A 346 17.54 -3.26 8.18
CA ALA A 346 16.31 -2.78 7.56
C ALA A 346 16.29 -1.26 7.38
N VAL A 347 17.29 -0.56 7.88
CA VAL A 347 17.44 0.89 7.68
C VAL A 347 17.67 1.15 6.20
N TRP A 348 16.88 2.07 5.66
CA TRP A 348 16.99 2.55 4.29
C TRP A 348 17.03 4.07 4.33
N GLU A 349 18.21 4.60 4.12
CA GLU A 349 18.45 6.04 4.17
C GLU A 349 17.40 6.82 3.40
N THR A 350 16.93 7.93 3.95
CA THR A 350 15.85 8.79 3.42
C THR A 350 14.44 8.16 3.39
N VAL A 351 14.30 6.88 3.70
CA VAL A 351 13.01 6.17 3.70
C VAL A 351 12.68 5.61 5.08
N ILE A 352 13.51 4.70 5.61
CA ILE A 352 13.35 4.09 6.94
C ILE A 352 14.50 4.56 7.82
N ASN A 353 14.22 5.52 8.69
CA ASN A 353 15.22 6.08 9.60
C ASN A 353 15.61 5.09 10.68
N ALA A 354 16.85 5.15 11.13
CA ALA A 354 17.39 4.27 12.17
C ALA A 354 16.69 4.43 13.54
N ASP A 355 16.11 5.61 13.82
CA ASP A 355 15.36 5.90 15.04
C ASP A 355 13.85 5.55 14.95
N SER A 356 13.41 5.04 13.80
CA SER A 356 12.04 4.56 13.60
C SER A 356 11.78 3.27 14.37
N GLN A 357 10.51 3.03 14.67
CA GLN A 357 10.05 1.82 15.36
C GLN A 357 9.01 1.07 14.54
N TRP A 358 8.97 -0.24 14.76
CA TRP A 358 7.93 -1.13 14.22
C TRP A 358 7.62 -2.28 15.18
N CYS A 359 6.69 -3.18 14.83
CA CYS A 359 6.31 -4.26 15.73
C CYS A 359 7.21 -5.50 15.59
N TYR A 360 7.54 -6.11 16.73
CA TYR A 360 8.18 -7.40 16.83
C TYR A 360 7.21 -8.39 17.50
N VAL A 361 6.84 -9.45 16.78
CA VAL A 361 5.90 -10.45 17.31
C VAL A 361 6.51 -11.27 18.43
N GLU A 362 5.71 -11.60 19.45
CA GLU A 362 6.08 -12.51 20.52
C GLU A 362 6.00 -13.96 20.02
N PRO A 363 7.11 -14.73 19.98
CA PRO A 363 7.12 -16.10 19.41
C PRO A 363 6.14 -17.05 20.09
N LYS A 364 6.00 -16.99 21.41
CA LYS A 364 5.03 -17.81 22.17
C LYS A 364 3.58 -17.50 21.78
N SER A 365 3.27 -16.22 21.53
CA SER A 365 1.95 -15.80 21.10
C SER A 365 1.65 -16.25 19.66
N LEU A 366 2.62 -16.16 18.74
CA LEU A 366 2.49 -16.66 17.37
C LEU A 366 2.12 -18.15 17.36
N LYS A 367 2.92 -18.97 18.06
CA LYS A 367 2.70 -20.42 18.20
C LYS A 367 1.29 -20.72 18.75
N LYS A 368 0.92 -20.06 19.85
CA LYS A 368 -0.42 -20.20 20.44
C LYS A 368 -1.52 -19.80 19.45
N SER A 369 -1.35 -18.70 18.70
CA SER A 369 -2.36 -18.22 17.74
C SER A 369 -2.59 -19.23 16.61
N MET A 370 -1.53 -19.84 16.07
CA MET A 370 -1.66 -20.89 15.05
C MET A 370 -2.36 -22.11 15.59
N ARG A 371 -2.01 -22.58 16.80
CA ARG A 371 -2.69 -23.70 17.49
C ARG A 371 -4.17 -23.44 17.69
N VAL A 372 -4.51 -22.25 18.20
CA VAL A 372 -5.90 -21.84 18.47
C VAL A 372 -6.72 -21.80 17.17
N VAL A 373 -6.16 -21.30 16.07
CA VAL A 373 -6.86 -21.28 14.78
C VAL A 373 -7.11 -22.69 14.28
N LYS A 374 -6.11 -23.59 14.34
CA LYS A 374 -6.27 -24.98 13.92
C LYS A 374 -7.33 -25.71 14.77
N GLN A 375 -7.23 -25.63 16.10
CA GLN A 375 -8.15 -26.32 17.03
C GLN A 375 -9.58 -25.80 16.94
N ASN A 376 -9.78 -24.51 16.66
CA ASN A 376 -11.09 -23.87 16.62
C ASN A 376 -11.48 -23.43 15.20
N TYR A 377 -11.02 -24.15 14.18
CA TYR A 377 -11.10 -23.73 12.78
C TYR A 377 -12.52 -23.31 12.36
N ILE A 378 -13.54 -24.11 12.67
CA ILE A 378 -14.94 -23.82 12.27
C ILE A 378 -15.38 -22.43 12.79
N ALA A 379 -15.11 -22.12 14.04
CA ALA A 379 -15.48 -20.83 14.63
C ALA A 379 -14.66 -19.68 14.01
N LYS A 380 -13.35 -19.89 13.74
CA LYS A 380 -12.49 -18.91 13.10
C LYS A 380 -12.89 -18.68 11.64
N LYS A 381 -13.25 -19.73 10.91
CA LYS A 381 -13.75 -19.66 9.54
C LYS A 381 -15.05 -18.86 9.45
N ARG A 382 -16.04 -19.12 10.31
CA ARG A 382 -17.28 -18.33 10.37
C ARG A 382 -17.01 -16.85 10.65
N LYS A 383 -16.04 -16.54 11.50
CA LYS A 383 -15.62 -15.16 11.79
C LYS A 383 -14.98 -14.51 10.57
N ALA A 384 -14.11 -15.22 9.85
CA ALA A 384 -13.49 -14.76 8.62
C ALA A 384 -14.51 -14.53 7.49
N GLU A 385 -15.51 -15.40 7.35
CA GLU A 385 -16.61 -15.24 6.39
C GLU A 385 -17.50 -14.02 6.70
N LYS A 386 -17.71 -13.72 7.98
CA LYS A 386 -18.38 -12.46 8.38
C LYS A 386 -17.55 -11.23 7.96
N LEU A 387 -16.24 -11.28 8.18
CA LEU A 387 -15.32 -10.22 7.73
C LEU A 387 -15.34 -10.09 6.21
N GLN A 388 -15.27 -11.20 5.48
CA GLN A 388 -15.31 -11.23 4.01
C GLN A 388 -16.52 -10.46 3.46
N LYS A 389 -17.72 -10.76 3.95
CA LYS A 389 -18.97 -10.07 3.53
C LYS A 389 -18.88 -8.56 3.76
N TYR A 390 -18.38 -8.15 4.93
CA TYR A 390 -18.17 -6.74 5.26
C TYR A 390 -17.17 -6.07 4.34
N LEU A 391 -16.05 -6.72 4.02
CA LEU A 391 -15.01 -6.16 3.16
C LEU A 391 -15.49 -6.01 1.71
N ILE A 392 -16.19 -7.02 1.17
CA ILE A 392 -16.77 -6.97 -0.18
C ILE A 392 -17.71 -5.76 -0.33
N GLU A 393 -18.50 -5.46 0.70
CA GLU A 393 -19.40 -4.31 0.68
C GLU A 393 -18.66 -2.98 0.88
N LYS A 394 -17.77 -2.91 1.88
CA LYS A 394 -17.09 -1.67 2.27
C LYS A 394 -16.06 -1.22 1.23
N TYR A 395 -15.32 -2.17 0.66
CA TYR A 395 -14.24 -1.93 -0.29
C TYR A 395 -14.64 -2.33 -1.73
N ASP A 396 -15.91 -2.19 -2.06
CA ASP A 396 -16.41 -2.38 -3.42
C ASP A 396 -15.62 -1.52 -4.42
N CYS A 397 -15.33 -2.07 -5.60
CA CYS A 397 -14.52 -1.41 -6.62
C CYS A 397 -15.03 -0.02 -6.97
N ASN A 398 -16.34 0.12 -7.23
CA ASN A 398 -16.91 1.40 -7.65
C ASN A 398 -16.81 2.43 -6.53
N LYS A 399 -17.03 2.01 -5.27
CA LYS A 399 -16.87 2.89 -4.10
C LYS A 399 -15.42 3.40 -3.97
N MET A 400 -14.43 2.51 -4.16
CA MET A 400 -13.03 2.90 -4.04
C MET A 400 -12.56 3.76 -5.21
N TYR A 401 -13.02 3.46 -6.43
CA TYR A 401 -12.77 4.29 -7.62
C TYR A 401 -13.35 5.68 -7.43
N GLN A 402 -14.59 5.78 -6.96
CA GLN A 402 -15.24 7.07 -6.69
C GLN A 402 -14.44 7.89 -5.66
N LYS A 403 -13.92 7.27 -4.60
CA LYS A 403 -13.08 7.96 -3.61
C LYS A 403 -11.81 8.56 -4.21
N ILE A 404 -11.11 7.84 -5.10
CA ILE A 404 -9.95 8.39 -5.82
C ILE A 404 -10.38 9.59 -6.66
N GLN A 405 -11.47 9.45 -7.45
CA GLN A 405 -12.00 10.52 -8.30
C GLN A 405 -12.37 11.76 -7.48
N ASP A 406 -13.06 11.59 -6.36
CA ASP A 406 -13.48 12.68 -5.48
C ASP A 406 -12.28 13.38 -4.84
N SER A 407 -11.27 12.61 -4.38
CA SER A 407 -10.04 13.17 -3.81
C SER A 407 -9.27 14.01 -4.85
N VAL A 408 -9.15 13.50 -6.08
CA VAL A 408 -8.46 14.21 -7.18
C VAL A 408 -9.17 15.53 -7.49
N VAL A 409 -10.50 15.50 -7.64
CA VAL A 409 -11.28 16.71 -7.94
C VAL A 409 -11.20 17.71 -6.81
N LYS A 410 -11.45 17.28 -5.58
CA LYS A 410 -11.40 18.14 -4.39
C LYS A 410 -10.03 18.84 -4.26
N LEU A 411 -8.93 18.10 -4.39
CA LEU A 411 -7.59 18.67 -4.26
C LEU A 411 -7.27 19.63 -5.40
N HIS A 412 -7.71 19.33 -6.63
CA HIS A 412 -7.54 20.21 -7.78
C HIS A 412 -8.33 21.51 -7.63
N GLU A 413 -9.61 21.44 -7.28
CA GLU A 413 -10.48 22.61 -7.07
C GLU A 413 -9.99 23.50 -5.92
N ASN A 414 -9.51 22.91 -4.83
CA ASN A 414 -8.89 23.65 -3.73
C ASN A 414 -7.64 24.42 -4.17
N ASN A 415 -6.78 23.79 -4.99
CA ASN A 415 -5.60 24.46 -5.53
C ASN A 415 -5.98 25.62 -6.45
N LEU A 416 -6.93 25.42 -7.37
CA LEU A 416 -7.42 26.48 -8.26
C LEU A 416 -7.99 27.66 -7.46
N SER A 417 -8.77 27.40 -6.44
CA SER A 417 -9.33 28.42 -5.55
C SER A 417 -8.23 29.22 -4.84
N THR A 418 -7.17 28.56 -4.40
CA THR A 418 -6.00 29.20 -3.79
C THR A 418 -5.25 30.09 -4.78
N ILE A 419 -5.04 29.62 -6.02
CA ILE A 419 -4.40 30.40 -7.08
C ILE A 419 -5.20 31.68 -7.36
N VAL A 420 -6.53 31.55 -7.54
CA VAL A 420 -7.42 32.71 -7.78
C VAL A 420 -7.38 33.69 -6.60
N ALA A 421 -7.44 33.21 -5.37
CA ALA A 421 -7.36 34.07 -4.19
C ALA A 421 -6.04 34.87 -4.12
N ASN A 422 -4.90 34.23 -4.47
CA ASN A 422 -3.59 34.87 -4.50
C ASN A 422 -3.48 35.91 -5.63
N LEU A 423 -4.03 35.63 -6.81
CA LEU A 423 -4.07 36.60 -7.91
C LEU A 423 -4.89 37.84 -7.52
N ASN A 424 -6.06 37.66 -6.90
CA ASN A 424 -6.91 38.76 -6.46
C ASN A 424 -6.24 39.63 -5.39
N LYS A 425 -5.48 39.04 -4.44
CA LYS A 425 -4.70 39.80 -3.46
C LYS A 425 -3.63 40.65 -4.14
N ASN A 426 -2.90 40.10 -5.10
CA ASN A 426 -1.86 40.83 -5.83
C ASN A 426 -2.45 42.00 -6.66
N VAL A 427 -3.60 41.79 -7.29
CA VAL A 427 -4.30 42.85 -8.03
C VAL A 427 -4.75 43.97 -7.06
N THR A 428 -5.29 43.63 -5.89
CA THR A 428 -5.71 44.62 -4.90
C THR A 428 -4.51 45.42 -4.36
N HIS A 429 -3.37 44.79 -4.11
CA HIS A 429 -2.15 45.49 -3.71
C HIS A 429 -1.62 46.44 -4.80
N HIS A 430 -1.66 46.05 -6.08
CA HIS A 430 -1.28 46.92 -7.19
C HIS A 430 -2.23 48.13 -7.34
N VAL A 431 -3.55 47.94 -7.19
CA VAL A 431 -4.54 49.01 -7.28
C VAL A 431 -4.39 49.99 -6.10
N VAL A 432 -4.21 49.49 -4.88
CA VAL A 432 -3.98 50.35 -3.71
C VAL A 432 -2.63 51.08 -3.82
N GLY A 433 -1.58 50.41 -4.30
CA GLY A 433 -0.27 51.05 -4.54
C GLY A 433 -0.33 52.15 -5.64
N SER A 434 -1.12 51.95 -6.70
CA SER A 434 -1.28 52.96 -7.77
C SER A 434 -2.15 54.13 -7.33
N LEU A 435 -3.16 53.93 -6.49
CA LEU A 435 -3.97 55.02 -5.89
C LEU A 435 -3.17 55.82 -4.86
N ALA A 436 -2.32 55.21 -4.05
CA ALA A 436 -1.45 55.90 -3.13
C ALA A 436 -0.38 56.78 -3.83
N THR A 437 0.17 56.32 -4.98
CA THR A 437 1.09 57.13 -5.80
C THR A 437 0.41 58.23 -6.60
N ALA A 438 -0.90 58.11 -6.91
CA ALA A 438 -1.67 59.17 -7.59
C ALA A 438 -2.07 60.31 -6.61
N SER A 439 -2.25 60.04 -5.33
CA SER A 439 -2.63 61.08 -4.34
C SER A 439 -1.43 61.96 -3.89
N VAL A 440 -0.19 61.51 -4.04
CA VAL A 440 1.03 62.28 -3.70
C VAL A 440 1.48 63.25 -4.81
N ARG A 441 0.88 63.23 -6.01
CA ARG A 441 1.20 64.15 -7.13
C ARG A 441 0.25 65.34 -7.28
N LYS A 442 -0.61 65.68 -6.30
CA LYS A 442 -1.50 66.83 -6.33
C LYS A 442 -1.16 67.97 -5.37
N GLU A 443 0.01 67.96 -4.78
CA GLU A 443 0.52 69.12 -4.00
C GLU A 443 1.98 69.42 -4.43
N LYS A 444 2.11 70.18 -5.53
CA LYS A 444 3.19 71.14 -5.75
C LYS A 444 2.81 72.14 -6.87
#